data_c4f7b803edcbdf6d10c8cb6ae5ecbbe2
#
_entry.id   c4f7b803edcbdf6d10c8cb6ae5ecbbe2
#
_cell.length_a   1.000
_cell.length_b   1.000
_cell.length_c   1.000
_cell.angle_alpha   90.00
_cell.angle_beta   90.00
_cell.angle_gamma   90.00
#
_symmetry.space_group_name_H-M   'P 1'
#
loop_
_entity.id
_entity.type
_entity.pdbx_description
1 polymer ?
#
loop_
_entity_poly.entity_id
_entity_poly.type
_entity_poly.pdbx_seq_one_letter_code
_entity_poly.pdbx_strand_id
1 'polypeptide(L)'
;MSGTMYLGAAYFDGDPGELLPAYQRMLEKFGLDALDVHLCITTDAGLTVFDACPTRQTYEEFTRSETFLGAIAEAGLPTPRVSGLGDIQVAHVRQTVRP
;
A
#
# COMPACT_ATOMS: atom_id res chain seq x y z
N MET A 1 2.71 -20.58 17.01
CA MET A 1 3.67 -19.84 16.30
C MET A 1 3.06 -18.98 15.22
N SER A 2 3.39 -17.84 15.20
CA SER A 2 2.88 -16.94 14.20
C SER A 2 3.68 -17.04 12.91
N GLY A 3 3.03 -16.79 11.84
CA GLY A 3 3.71 -16.61 10.59
C GLY A 3 4.47 -15.30 10.56
N THR A 4 5.39 -15.20 9.63
CA THR A 4 6.02 -13.94 9.32
C THR A 4 5.15 -13.20 8.30
N MET A 5 5.37 -11.90 8.20
CA MET A 5 4.75 -11.08 7.16
C MET A 5 5.86 -10.46 6.32
N TYR A 6 5.61 -10.36 5.03
CA TYR A 6 6.53 -9.74 4.09
C TYR A 6 6.05 -8.33 3.77
N LEU A 7 6.93 -7.35 3.86
CA LEU A 7 6.60 -5.95 3.59
C LEU A 7 7.04 -5.55 2.19
N GLY A 8 6.14 -4.90 1.47
CA GLY A 8 6.46 -4.29 0.21
C GLY A 8 6.05 -2.83 0.18
N ALA A 9 6.53 -2.11 -0.81
CA ALA A 9 6.23 -0.70 -1.00
C ALA A 9 5.79 -0.42 -2.42
N ALA A 10 4.82 0.46 -2.56
CA ALA A 10 4.39 1.00 -3.85
C ALA A 10 4.65 2.50 -3.84
N TYR A 11 5.41 2.98 -4.82
CA TYR A 11 5.82 4.38 -4.92
C TYR A 11 5.02 5.06 -6.02
N PHE A 12 4.22 6.05 -5.64
CA PHE A 12 3.43 6.86 -6.58
C PHE A 12 4.11 8.20 -6.73
N ASP A 13 4.67 8.46 -7.90
CA ASP A 13 5.38 9.70 -8.18
C ASP A 13 4.40 10.80 -8.58
N GLY A 14 4.56 11.98 -8.01
CA GLY A 14 3.74 13.13 -8.35
C GLY A 14 3.58 14.09 -7.17
N ASP A 15 2.69 15.04 -7.33
CA ASP A 15 2.40 15.99 -6.27
C ASP A 15 1.56 15.32 -5.17
N PRO A 16 2.06 15.24 -3.92
CA PRO A 16 1.30 14.64 -2.84
C PRO A 16 -0.07 15.26 -2.64
N GLY A 17 -0.20 16.57 -2.88
CA GLY A 17 -1.49 17.26 -2.75
C GLY A 17 -2.53 16.82 -3.75
N GLU A 18 -2.10 16.30 -4.90
CA GLU A 18 -3.00 15.74 -5.90
C GLU A 18 -3.19 14.23 -5.71
N LEU A 19 -2.13 13.53 -5.32
CA LEU A 19 -2.19 12.08 -5.16
C LEU A 19 -3.00 11.66 -3.95
N LEU A 20 -2.91 12.40 -2.85
CA LEU A 20 -3.59 12.02 -1.60
C LEU A 20 -5.11 11.93 -1.75
N PRO A 21 -5.82 12.88 -2.40
CA PRO A 21 -7.25 12.72 -2.61
C PRO A 21 -7.61 11.47 -3.43
N ALA A 22 -6.81 11.14 -4.44
CA ALA A 22 -7.02 9.93 -5.24
C ALA A 22 -6.84 8.68 -4.39
N TYR A 23 -5.80 8.66 -3.56
CA TYR A 23 -5.57 7.57 -2.62
C TYR A 23 -6.75 7.42 -1.64
N GLN A 24 -7.25 8.53 -1.11
CA GLN A 24 -8.38 8.51 -0.18
C GLN A 24 -9.64 7.91 -0.81
N ARG A 25 -9.90 8.22 -2.08
CA ARG A 25 -11.02 7.61 -2.80
C ARG A 25 -10.87 6.10 -2.91
N MET A 26 -9.66 5.63 -3.19
CA MET A 26 -9.39 4.20 -3.24
C MET A 26 -9.62 3.55 -1.87
N LEU A 27 -9.14 4.21 -0.81
CA LEU A 27 -9.26 3.71 0.56
C LEU A 27 -10.72 3.62 1.00
N GLU A 28 -11.54 4.60 0.65
CA GLU A 28 -12.97 4.60 0.96
C GLU A 28 -13.67 3.40 0.32
N LYS A 29 -13.26 3.05 -0.90
CA LYS A 29 -13.87 1.94 -1.63
C LYS A 29 -13.47 0.58 -1.08
N PHE A 30 -12.19 0.40 -0.77
CA PHE A 30 -11.67 -0.91 -0.36
C PHE A 30 -11.52 -1.06 1.15
N GLY A 31 -11.39 0.03 1.89
CA GLY A 31 -11.26 0.00 3.34
C GLY A 31 -9.90 -0.52 3.80
N LEU A 32 -9.76 -0.64 5.12
CA LEU A 32 -8.54 -1.10 5.75
C LEU A 32 -8.67 -2.48 6.39
N ASP A 33 -9.91 -2.96 6.57
CA ASP A 33 -10.17 -4.15 7.39
C ASP A 33 -9.58 -5.43 6.80
N ALA A 34 -9.35 -5.45 5.49
CA ALA A 34 -8.76 -6.61 4.82
C ALA A 34 -7.23 -6.62 4.85
N LEU A 35 -6.62 -5.58 5.42
CA LEU A 35 -5.17 -5.41 5.43
C LEU A 35 -4.60 -5.68 6.81
N ASP A 36 -3.51 -6.44 6.86
CA ASP A 36 -2.82 -6.71 8.12
C ASP A 36 -1.98 -5.52 8.57
N VAL A 37 -1.21 -4.98 7.63
CA VAL A 37 -0.42 -3.77 7.85
C VAL A 37 -0.56 -2.90 6.61
N HIS A 38 -0.86 -1.64 6.81
CA HIS A 38 -0.99 -0.69 5.72
C HIS A 38 -0.55 0.68 6.22
N LEU A 39 0.41 1.28 5.54
CA LEU A 39 0.89 2.63 5.85
C LEU A 39 0.92 3.43 4.56
N CYS A 40 0.49 4.68 4.62
CA CYS A 40 0.66 5.61 3.52
C CYS A 40 1.35 6.86 4.05
N ILE A 41 2.45 7.23 3.42
CA ILE A 41 3.17 8.44 3.79
C ILE A 41 3.26 9.37 2.60
N THR A 42 3.34 10.66 2.88
CA THR A 42 3.63 11.66 1.85
C THR A 42 5.11 11.99 1.91
N THR A 43 5.71 12.18 0.75
CA THR A 43 7.10 12.61 0.62
C THR A 43 7.16 13.73 -0.42
N ASP A 44 8.33 14.34 -0.59
CA ASP A 44 8.50 15.34 -1.65
C ASP A 44 8.29 14.76 -3.04
N ALA A 45 8.49 13.45 -3.19
CA ALA A 45 8.36 12.78 -4.48
C ALA A 45 6.94 12.29 -4.78
N GLY A 46 6.07 12.19 -3.77
CA GLY A 46 4.70 11.71 -3.95
C GLY A 46 4.17 10.96 -2.73
N LEU A 47 3.57 9.80 -2.98
CA LEU A 47 3.09 8.91 -1.91
C LEU A 47 3.87 7.62 -1.92
N THR A 48 4.13 7.08 -0.75
CA THR A 48 4.63 5.71 -0.60
C THR A 48 3.65 4.93 0.25
N VAL A 49 3.21 3.79 -0.26
CA VAL A 49 2.26 2.92 0.43
C VAL A 49 2.96 1.61 0.78
N PHE A 50 2.95 1.27 2.06
CA PHE A 50 3.54 0.03 2.56
C PHE A 50 2.43 -0.95 2.91
N ASP A 51 2.52 -2.16 2.39
CA ASP A 51 1.57 -3.23 2.68
C ASP A 51 2.31 -4.49 3.06
N ALA A 52 1.74 -5.25 4.00
CA ALA A 52 2.27 -6.54 4.38
C ALA A 52 1.36 -7.65 3.86
N CYS A 53 1.99 -8.71 3.38
CA CYS A 53 1.34 -9.93 2.92
C CYS A 53 1.99 -11.11 3.63
N PRO A 54 1.31 -12.28 3.68
CA PRO A 54 1.88 -13.44 4.35
C PRO A 54 3.25 -13.85 3.81
N THR A 55 3.47 -13.74 2.50
CA THR A 55 4.72 -14.11 1.85
C THR A 55 5.08 -13.11 0.77
N ARG A 56 6.36 -13.15 0.37
CA ARG A 56 6.83 -12.37 -0.77
C ARG A 56 6.06 -12.70 -2.04
N GLN A 57 5.81 -13.99 -2.28
CA GLN A 57 5.08 -14.43 -3.46
C GLN A 57 3.67 -13.82 -3.49
N THR A 58 2.97 -13.84 -2.36
CA THR A 58 1.64 -13.27 -2.25
C THR A 58 1.66 -11.78 -2.59
N TYR A 59 2.66 -11.06 -2.10
CA TYR A 59 2.79 -9.64 -2.39
C TYR A 59 3.03 -9.40 -3.88
N GLU A 60 3.91 -10.19 -4.49
CA GLU A 60 4.22 -10.04 -5.92
C GLU A 60 3.00 -10.33 -6.78
N GLU A 61 2.25 -11.38 -6.44
CA GLU A 61 1.01 -11.72 -7.16
C GLU A 61 -0.04 -10.63 -7.01
N PHE A 62 -0.20 -10.11 -5.79
CA PHE A 62 -1.17 -9.07 -5.52
C PHE A 62 -0.88 -7.81 -6.33
N THR A 63 0.36 -7.35 -6.34
CA THR A 63 0.72 -6.09 -7.02
C THR A 63 0.73 -6.20 -8.53
N ARG A 64 0.66 -7.42 -9.08
CA ARG A 64 0.51 -7.66 -10.51
C ARG A 64 -0.94 -7.97 -10.90
N SER A 65 -1.84 -8.08 -9.93
CA SER A 65 -3.21 -8.49 -10.19
C SER A 65 -4.02 -7.39 -10.87
N GLU A 66 -5.01 -7.79 -11.63
CA GLU A 66 -5.94 -6.86 -12.26
C GLU A 66 -6.74 -6.08 -11.22
N THR A 67 -7.05 -6.72 -10.08
CA THR A 67 -7.76 -6.08 -9.00
C THR A 67 -6.98 -4.88 -8.46
N PHE A 68 -5.69 -5.08 -8.18
CA PHE A 68 -4.84 -4.02 -7.66
C PHE A 68 -4.63 -2.90 -8.69
N LEU A 69 -4.22 -3.29 -9.90
CA LEU A 69 -3.92 -2.31 -10.96
C LEU A 69 -5.17 -1.57 -11.40
N GLY A 70 -6.30 -2.26 -11.46
CA GLY A 70 -7.58 -1.65 -11.81
C GLY A 70 -8.06 -0.67 -10.75
N ALA A 71 -7.87 -0.99 -9.48
CA ALA A 71 -8.24 -0.10 -8.37
C ALA A 71 -7.44 1.20 -8.44
N ILE A 72 -6.14 1.09 -8.72
CA ILE A 72 -5.25 2.23 -8.84
C ILE A 72 -5.68 3.13 -10.01
N ALA A 73 -5.92 2.54 -11.16
CA ALA A 73 -6.35 3.28 -12.35
C ALA A 73 -7.70 3.96 -12.14
N GLU A 74 -8.65 3.25 -11.54
CA GLU A 74 -9.98 3.78 -11.28
C GLU A 74 -9.94 4.97 -10.32
N ALA A 75 -9.03 4.94 -9.35
CA ALA A 75 -8.88 6.03 -8.40
C ALA A 75 -8.19 7.26 -9.00
N GLY A 76 -7.57 7.12 -10.18
CA GLY A 76 -6.83 8.21 -10.80
C GLY A 76 -5.39 8.31 -10.35
N LEU A 77 -4.86 7.25 -9.74
CA LEU A 77 -3.45 7.21 -9.35
C LEU A 77 -2.59 6.76 -10.53
N PRO A 78 -1.35 7.24 -10.62
CA PRO A 78 -0.43 6.74 -11.63
C PRO A 78 -0.02 5.30 -11.31
N THR A 79 0.50 4.58 -12.29
CA THR A 79 1.03 3.25 -12.06
C THR A 79 2.23 3.34 -11.12
N PRO A 80 2.22 2.61 -9.99
CA PRO A 80 3.31 2.73 -9.03
C PRO A 80 4.53 1.91 -9.44
N ARG A 81 5.69 2.31 -8.92
CA ARG A 81 6.85 1.45 -8.86
C ARG A 81 6.70 0.58 -7.62
N VAL A 82 6.88 -0.73 -7.76
CA VAL A 82 6.67 -1.68 -6.67
C VAL A 82 8.00 -2.31 -6.28
N SER A 83 8.24 -2.40 -4.98
CA SER A 83 9.47 -2.99 -4.45
C SER A 83 9.16 -3.90 -3.28
N GLY A 84 9.66 -5.12 -3.32
CA GLY A 84 9.65 -5.99 -2.16
C GLY A 84 10.78 -5.59 -1.24
N LEU A 85 10.49 -5.42 0.04
CA LEU A 85 11.46 -4.90 1.01
C LEU A 85 12.05 -5.99 1.90
N GLY A 86 11.22 -6.82 2.52
CA GLY A 86 11.74 -7.87 3.39
C GLY A 86 10.72 -8.35 4.40
N ASP A 87 11.14 -9.28 5.25
CA ASP A 87 10.30 -9.85 6.28
C ASP A 87 10.23 -8.93 7.48
N ILE A 88 9.02 -8.74 8.00
CA ILE A 88 8.81 -7.91 9.18
C ILE A 88 9.26 -8.67 10.42
N GLN A 89 10.16 -8.07 11.18
CA GLN A 89 10.64 -8.64 12.43
C GLN A 89 9.83 -8.14 13.63
N VAL A 90 9.44 -6.87 13.60
CA VAL A 90 8.60 -6.26 14.63
C VAL A 90 7.68 -5.25 13.96
N ALA A 91 6.40 -5.31 14.29
CA ALA A 91 5.44 -4.30 13.83
C ALA A 91 4.54 -3.91 15.01
N HIS A 92 4.36 -2.62 15.20
CA HIS A 92 3.49 -2.11 16.25
C HIS A 92 2.91 -0.76 15.84
N VAL A 93 1.59 -0.66 15.89
CA VAL A 93 0.90 0.61 15.71
C VAL A 93 -0.15 0.68 16.81
N ARG A 94 -0.05 1.70 17.66
CA ARG A 94 -0.91 1.81 18.82
C ARG A 94 -2.39 2.01 18.44
N GLN A 95 -2.63 2.73 17.36
CA GLN A 95 -3.99 3.02 16.92
C GLN A 95 -4.02 3.27 15.42
N THR A 96 -5.21 3.14 14.82
CA THR A 96 -5.38 3.48 13.42
C THR A 96 -5.36 4.99 13.25
N VAL A 97 -4.56 5.46 12.31
CA VAL A 97 -4.49 6.88 11.92
C VAL A 97 -5.10 7.00 10.54
N ARG A 98 -6.03 7.94 10.37
CA ARG A 98 -6.71 8.15 9.09
C ARG A 98 -6.56 9.58 8.61
N PRO A 99 -6.67 9.79 7.27
CA PRO A 99 -6.66 11.13 6.71
C PRO A 99 -7.81 11.96 7.22
#